data_684d84a74e0124eba4ee0af7c0f69159
#
_entry.id   684d84a74e0124eba4ee0af7c0f69159
#
_cell.length_a   1.000
_cell.length_b   1.000
_cell.length_c   1.000
_cell.angle_alpha   90.00
_cell.angle_beta   90.00
_cell.angle_gamma   90.00
#
_symmetry.space_group_name_H-M   'P 1'
#
loop_
_entity.id
_entity.type
_entity.pdbx_description
1 polymer ?
#
loop_
_entity_poly.entity_id
_entity_poly.type
_entity_poly.pdbx_seq_one_letter_code
_entity_poly.pdbx_strand_id
1 'polypeptide(L)'
;MISIILPANSQEISNTVHTDSIKQLRKNLGILIGSEAALYAGTMSGLYFLWYADYPQSSFHFYNDNGEWLQMDKIGHSFSAYYVGMLGYEALRLAGWDDKHSTIYGSPVGFLFLTTVEIFDGLSNGWGFSWGDI
;
A
#
# COMPACT_ATOMS: atom_id res chain seq x y z
N MET A 1 -19.94 1.38 51.46
CA MET A 1 -19.84 1.11 50.04
C MET A 1 -20.82 2.06 49.34
N ILE A 2 -20.30 3.18 48.76
CA ILE A 2 -21.16 4.19 48.15
C ILE A 2 -21.24 3.84 46.66
N SER A 3 -22.41 3.31 46.24
CA SER A 3 -22.70 3.10 44.82
C SER A 3 -23.01 4.46 44.20
N ILE A 4 -22.07 4.99 43.40
CA ILE A 4 -22.32 6.19 42.60
C ILE A 4 -23.21 5.76 41.44
N ILE A 5 -24.51 6.02 41.53
CA ILE A 5 -25.44 5.89 40.41
C ILE A 5 -25.20 7.09 39.48
N LEU A 6 -24.47 6.88 38.40
CA LEU A 6 -24.36 7.89 37.36
C LEU A 6 -25.76 8.10 36.73
N PRO A 7 -26.21 9.34 36.52
CA PRO A 7 -27.50 9.61 35.91
C PRO A 7 -27.55 9.01 34.49
N ALA A 8 -28.71 8.43 34.12
CA ALA A 8 -28.96 7.77 32.85
C ALA A 8 -28.50 8.62 31.61
N ASN A 9 -28.58 9.94 31.73
CA ASN A 9 -28.19 10.90 30.73
C ASN A 9 -26.68 10.88 30.44
N SER A 10 -25.82 10.58 31.42
CA SER A 10 -24.36 10.52 31.20
C SER A 10 -23.92 9.26 30.45
N GLN A 11 -24.65 8.15 30.59
CA GLN A 11 -24.41 6.92 29.84
C GLN A 11 -24.86 7.05 28.38
N GLU A 12 -25.97 7.71 28.14
CA GLU A 12 -26.48 7.96 26.78
C GLU A 12 -25.55 8.89 25.99
N ILE A 13 -25.07 9.95 26.62
CA ILE A 13 -24.08 10.86 26.03
C ILE A 13 -22.76 10.12 25.73
N SER A 14 -22.28 9.29 26.64
CA SER A 14 -21.07 8.49 26.45
C SER A 14 -21.19 7.53 25.25
N ASN A 15 -22.34 6.85 25.13
CA ASN A 15 -22.61 5.93 24.04
C ASN A 15 -22.74 6.63 22.69
N THR A 16 -23.35 7.79 22.61
CA THR A 16 -23.47 8.58 21.37
C THR A 16 -22.10 9.09 20.92
N VAL A 17 -21.31 9.65 21.82
CA VAL A 17 -19.94 10.13 21.52
C VAL A 17 -19.06 8.99 21.03
N HIS A 18 -19.12 7.82 21.64
CA HIS A 18 -18.37 6.64 21.23
C HIS A 18 -18.80 6.15 19.83
N THR A 19 -20.12 6.12 19.56
CA THR A 19 -20.66 5.69 18.27
C THR A 19 -20.25 6.65 17.14
N ASP A 20 -20.30 7.95 17.39
CA ASP A 20 -19.91 8.97 16.41
C ASP A 20 -18.40 8.94 16.12
N SER A 21 -17.58 8.70 17.14
CA SER A 21 -16.13 8.51 16.97
C SER A 21 -15.82 7.29 16.10
N ILE A 22 -16.50 6.16 16.30
CA ILE A 22 -16.32 4.95 15.48
C ILE A 22 -16.75 5.20 14.03
N LYS A 23 -17.87 5.88 13.80
CA LYS A 23 -18.31 6.23 12.44
C LYS A 23 -17.31 7.14 11.72
N GLN A 24 -16.75 8.11 12.44
CA GLN A 24 -15.74 9.01 11.87
C GLN A 24 -14.45 8.25 11.52
N LEU A 25 -13.98 7.35 12.39
CA LEU A 25 -12.81 6.51 12.12
C LEU A 25 -13.03 5.62 10.89
N ARG A 26 -14.19 4.97 10.78
CA ARG A 26 -14.54 4.15 9.60
C ARG A 26 -14.60 4.97 8.31
N LYS A 27 -15.15 6.18 8.37
CA LYS A 27 -15.19 7.09 7.22
C LYS A 27 -13.79 7.50 6.80
N ASN A 28 -12.95 7.88 7.74
CA ASN A 28 -11.57 8.28 7.46
C ASN A 28 -10.77 7.11 6.86
N LEU A 29 -10.93 5.89 7.39
CA LEU A 29 -10.31 4.69 6.85
C LEU A 29 -10.80 4.40 5.42
N GLY A 30 -12.10 4.53 5.16
CA GLY A 30 -12.65 4.34 3.81
C GLY A 30 -12.11 5.35 2.79
N ILE A 31 -11.99 6.62 3.18
CA ILE A 31 -11.39 7.67 2.33
C ILE A 31 -9.92 7.35 2.07
N LEU A 32 -9.18 6.96 3.10
CA LEU A 32 -7.76 6.64 2.99
C LEU A 32 -7.53 5.46 2.05
N ILE A 33 -8.19 4.32 2.29
CA ILE A 33 -8.07 3.14 1.42
C ILE A 33 -8.47 3.48 -0.02
N GLY A 34 -9.55 4.25 -0.19
CA GLY A 34 -9.99 4.69 -1.53
C GLY A 34 -8.97 5.58 -2.23
N SER A 35 -8.34 6.51 -1.51
CA SER A 35 -7.31 7.38 -2.07
C SER A 35 -6.03 6.62 -2.41
N GLU A 36 -5.60 5.68 -1.57
CA GLU A 36 -4.45 4.81 -1.85
C GLU A 36 -4.69 3.91 -3.06
N ALA A 37 -5.86 3.28 -3.13
CA ALA A 37 -6.23 2.46 -4.28
C ALA A 37 -6.27 3.27 -5.58
N ALA A 38 -6.81 4.49 -5.55
CA ALA A 38 -6.83 5.39 -6.70
C ALA A 38 -5.42 5.83 -7.10
N LEU A 39 -4.57 6.16 -6.12
CA LEU A 39 -3.18 6.54 -6.35
C LEU A 39 -2.39 5.36 -6.94
N TYR A 40 -2.55 4.16 -6.39
CA TYR A 40 -1.93 2.94 -6.89
C TYR A 40 -2.35 2.65 -8.33
N ALA A 41 -3.65 2.64 -8.62
CA ALA A 41 -4.17 2.42 -9.97
C ALA A 41 -3.69 3.49 -10.96
N GLY A 42 -3.67 4.77 -10.54
CA GLY A 42 -3.14 5.88 -11.35
C GLY A 42 -1.66 5.73 -11.64
N THR A 43 -0.86 5.37 -10.63
CA THR A 43 0.59 5.15 -10.79
C THR A 43 0.86 3.96 -11.70
N MET A 44 0.17 2.83 -11.53
CA MET A 44 0.34 1.65 -12.39
C MET A 44 -0.11 1.92 -13.82
N SER A 45 -1.21 2.66 -14.01
CA SER A 45 -1.65 3.08 -15.35
C SER A 45 -0.64 4.02 -16.00
N GLY A 46 -0.15 5.00 -15.24
CA GLY A 46 0.89 5.92 -15.71
C GLY A 46 2.17 5.19 -16.11
N LEU A 47 2.63 4.27 -15.28
CA LEU A 47 3.81 3.44 -15.55
C LEU A 47 3.62 2.60 -16.81
N TYR A 48 2.43 1.98 -16.97
CA TYR A 48 2.10 1.22 -18.17
C TYR A 48 2.18 2.09 -19.44
N PHE A 49 1.54 3.24 -19.45
CA PHE A 49 1.51 4.11 -20.64
C PHE A 49 2.86 4.78 -20.94
N LEU A 50 3.65 5.09 -19.91
CA LEU A 50 4.94 5.79 -20.08
C LEU A 50 6.09 4.82 -20.39
N TRP A 51 5.99 3.55 -20.00
CA TRP A 51 7.11 2.62 -20.05
C TRP A 51 6.81 1.37 -20.89
N TYR A 52 5.61 0.81 -20.78
CA TYR A 52 5.29 -0.49 -21.41
C TYR A 52 4.51 -0.39 -22.72
N ALA A 53 3.72 0.68 -22.93
CA ALA A 53 2.81 0.79 -24.08
C ALA A 53 3.52 0.78 -25.43
N ASP A 54 4.78 1.26 -25.48
CA ASP A 54 5.57 1.32 -26.71
C ASP A 54 6.31 0.01 -27.03
N TYR A 55 6.28 -0.98 -26.12
CA TYR A 55 6.91 -2.27 -26.32
C TYR A 55 5.89 -3.35 -26.64
N PRO A 56 6.19 -4.25 -27.60
CA PRO A 56 5.34 -5.40 -27.86
C PRO A 56 5.17 -6.26 -26.61
N GLN A 57 3.97 -6.72 -26.36
CA GLN A 57 3.72 -7.70 -25.31
C GLN A 57 4.21 -9.09 -25.74
N SER A 58 4.72 -9.84 -24.77
CA SER A 58 5.18 -11.20 -24.95
C SER A 58 4.44 -12.17 -24.01
N SER A 59 4.65 -13.46 -24.23
CA SER A 59 4.29 -14.45 -23.21
C SER A 59 5.11 -14.20 -21.97
N PHE A 60 4.52 -14.40 -20.78
CA PHE A 60 5.22 -14.24 -19.51
C PHE A 60 6.53 -15.04 -19.49
N HIS A 61 7.62 -14.39 -19.16
CA HIS A 61 8.93 -15.02 -19.11
C HIS A 61 9.78 -14.46 -17.97
N PHE A 62 10.73 -15.29 -17.53
CA PHE A 62 11.70 -14.91 -16.50
C PHE A 62 12.97 -14.43 -17.15
N TYR A 63 13.61 -13.47 -16.51
CA TYR A 63 14.90 -12.93 -16.90
C TYR A 63 15.85 -12.90 -15.71
N ASN A 64 17.13 -13.14 -15.95
CA ASN A 64 18.14 -13.05 -14.90
C ASN A 64 19.06 -11.87 -15.20
N ASP A 65 18.76 -10.75 -14.60
CA ASP A 65 19.49 -9.47 -14.74
C ASP A 65 20.58 -9.25 -13.68
N ASN A 66 20.89 -10.29 -12.87
CA ASN A 66 21.88 -10.20 -11.78
C ASN A 66 23.26 -9.71 -12.22
N GLY A 67 23.58 -9.75 -13.50
CA GLY A 67 24.84 -9.25 -14.08
C GLY A 67 24.76 -7.87 -14.71
N GLU A 68 23.58 -7.26 -14.77
CA GLU A 68 23.35 -6.03 -15.49
C GLU A 68 23.43 -4.78 -14.60
N TRP A 69 23.74 -3.63 -15.22
CA TRP A 69 23.68 -2.30 -14.59
C TRP A 69 24.37 -2.17 -13.22
N LEU A 70 25.36 -3.02 -12.92
CA LEU A 70 26.02 -3.07 -11.61
C LEU A 70 25.01 -3.22 -10.43
N GLN A 71 23.90 -3.89 -10.66
CA GLN A 71 22.79 -4.07 -9.72
C GLN A 71 22.12 -2.76 -9.23
N MET A 72 22.31 -1.66 -9.95
CA MET A 72 21.66 -0.38 -9.63
C MET A 72 20.14 -0.47 -9.71
N ASP A 73 19.64 -1.35 -10.56
CA ASP A 73 18.23 -1.68 -10.68
C ASP A 73 17.66 -2.21 -9.34
N LYS A 74 18.31 -3.19 -8.74
CA LYS A 74 17.92 -3.75 -7.42
C LYS A 74 17.93 -2.72 -6.30
N ILE A 75 18.85 -1.78 -6.35
CA ILE A 75 18.88 -0.66 -5.40
C ILE A 75 17.65 0.22 -5.63
N GLY A 76 17.31 0.52 -6.88
CA GLY A 76 16.12 1.29 -7.26
C GLY A 76 14.84 0.62 -6.80
N HIS A 77 14.69 -0.70 -7.02
CA HIS A 77 13.56 -1.51 -6.58
C HIS A 77 13.45 -1.52 -5.05
N SER A 78 14.53 -1.80 -4.32
CA SER A 78 14.55 -1.79 -2.87
C SER A 78 14.16 -0.42 -2.29
N PHE A 79 14.66 0.67 -2.90
CA PHE A 79 14.34 2.03 -2.49
C PHE A 79 12.85 2.34 -2.73
N SER A 80 12.33 1.98 -3.89
CA SER A 80 10.93 2.16 -4.25
C SER A 80 10.00 1.38 -3.31
N ALA A 81 10.32 0.11 -3.04
CA ALA A 81 9.57 -0.73 -2.09
C ALA A 81 9.54 -0.12 -0.68
N TYR A 82 10.70 0.37 -0.21
CA TYR A 82 10.79 0.99 1.11
C TYR A 82 9.87 2.21 1.22
N TYR A 83 9.93 3.14 0.26
CA TYR A 83 9.12 4.35 0.33
C TYR A 83 7.63 4.08 0.13
N VAL A 84 7.26 3.19 -0.78
CA VAL A 84 5.85 2.80 -0.97
C VAL A 84 5.32 2.07 0.27
N GLY A 85 6.11 1.19 0.88
CA GLY A 85 5.76 0.53 2.15
C GLY A 85 5.64 1.51 3.32
N MET A 86 6.53 2.52 3.38
CA MET A 86 6.45 3.59 4.37
C MET A 86 5.18 4.43 4.21
N LEU A 87 4.79 4.75 2.97
CA LEU A 87 3.53 5.46 2.70
C LEU A 87 2.32 4.65 3.18
N GLY A 88 2.27 3.35 2.91
CA GLY A 88 1.21 2.46 3.40
C GLY A 88 1.16 2.40 4.93
N TYR A 89 2.32 2.31 5.59
CA TYR A 89 2.41 2.38 7.04
C TYR A 89 1.85 3.70 7.60
N GLU A 90 2.34 4.84 7.10
CA GLU A 90 1.93 6.16 7.57
C GLU A 90 0.44 6.42 7.33
N ALA A 91 -0.10 5.94 6.22
CA ALA A 91 -1.50 6.07 5.90
C ALA A 91 -2.39 5.39 6.96
N LEU A 92 -2.05 4.16 7.38
CA LEU A 92 -2.77 3.47 8.45
C LEU A 92 -2.57 4.15 9.81
N ARG A 93 -1.39 4.71 10.09
CA ARG A 93 -1.15 5.53 11.28
C ARG A 93 -2.07 6.75 11.32
N LEU A 94 -2.19 7.46 10.21
CA LEU A 94 -3.11 8.60 10.07
C LEU A 94 -4.59 8.19 10.22
N ALA A 95 -4.95 6.96 9.86
CA ALA A 95 -6.27 6.40 10.08
C ALA A 95 -6.53 6.02 11.56
N GLY A 96 -5.54 6.17 12.44
CA GLY A 96 -5.66 5.88 13.86
C GLY A 96 -5.33 4.44 14.26
N TRP A 97 -4.70 3.68 13.37
CA TRP A 97 -4.20 2.34 13.69
C TRP A 97 -2.95 2.41 14.57
N ASP A 98 -2.75 1.42 15.41
CA ASP A 98 -1.55 1.30 16.21
C ASP A 98 -0.34 0.91 15.33
N ASP A 99 0.85 1.09 15.89
CA ASP A 99 2.13 0.87 15.22
C ASP A 99 2.25 -0.55 14.65
N LYS A 100 1.91 -1.56 15.45
CA LYS A 100 2.02 -2.97 15.06
C LYS A 100 1.11 -3.31 13.87
N HIS A 101 -0.15 -2.90 13.90
CA HIS A 101 -1.07 -3.18 12.81
C HIS A 101 -0.73 -2.38 11.55
N SER A 102 -0.29 -1.13 11.70
CA SER A 102 0.19 -0.30 10.58
C SER A 102 1.41 -0.92 9.90
N THR A 103 2.34 -1.48 10.68
CA THR A 103 3.49 -2.19 10.14
C THR A 103 3.07 -3.47 9.39
N ILE A 104 2.21 -4.29 9.99
CA ILE A 104 1.81 -5.59 9.41
C ILE A 104 1.00 -5.42 8.12
N TYR A 105 0.13 -4.43 8.05
CA TYR A 105 -0.81 -4.27 6.92
C TYR A 105 -0.40 -3.17 5.93
N GLY A 106 0.33 -2.14 6.38
CA GLY A 106 0.74 -1.02 5.54
C GLY A 106 2.06 -1.28 4.81
N SER A 107 3.09 -1.76 5.52
CA SER A 107 4.41 -1.95 4.91
C SER A 107 4.43 -2.95 3.74
N PRO A 108 3.64 -4.05 3.71
CA PRO A 108 3.62 -4.96 2.57
C PRO A 108 3.17 -4.35 1.25
N VAL A 109 2.57 -3.16 1.26
CA VAL A 109 2.16 -2.44 0.05
C VAL A 109 3.36 -2.18 -0.88
N GLY A 110 4.55 -1.95 -0.32
CA GLY A 110 5.79 -1.82 -1.10
C GLY A 110 6.15 -3.10 -1.86
N PHE A 111 6.04 -4.24 -1.22
CA PHE A 111 6.25 -5.54 -1.86
C PHE A 111 5.21 -5.82 -2.97
N LEU A 112 3.93 -5.51 -2.71
CA LEU A 112 2.87 -5.65 -3.71
C LEU A 112 3.12 -4.75 -4.93
N PHE A 113 3.62 -3.54 -4.70
CA PHE A 113 3.99 -2.61 -5.75
C PHE A 113 5.06 -3.21 -6.67
N LEU A 114 6.18 -3.66 -6.10
CA LEU A 114 7.25 -4.29 -6.88
C LEU A 114 6.78 -5.54 -7.62
N THR A 115 6.05 -6.41 -6.94
CA THR A 115 5.51 -7.62 -7.59
C THR A 115 4.66 -7.27 -8.81
N THR A 116 3.90 -6.18 -8.76
CA THR A 116 3.09 -5.74 -9.91
C THR A 116 3.97 -5.22 -11.05
N VAL A 117 5.03 -4.47 -10.73
CA VAL A 117 6.01 -3.99 -11.73
C VAL A 117 6.67 -5.20 -12.41
N GLU A 118 7.17 -6.17 -11.64
CA GLU A 118 7.81 -7.38 -12.15
C GLU A 118 6.88 -8.23 -13.04
N ILE A 119 5.57 -8.25 -12.73
CA ILE A 119 4.59 -8.91 -13.60
C ILE A 119 4.50 -8.18 -14.96
N PHE A 120 4.54 -6.85 -14.97
CA PHE A 120 4.55 -6.08 -16.21
C PHE A 120 5.82 -6.33 -17.01
N ASP A 121 6.98 -6.37 -16.33
CA ASP A 121 8.25 -6.71 -16.95
C ASP A 121 8.22 -8.11 -17.56
N GLY A 122 7.68 -9.10 -16.83
CA GLY A 122 7.51 -10.46 -17.33
C GLY A 122 6.61 -10.60 -18.55
N LEU A 123 5.71 -9.64 -18.80
CA LEU A 123 4.81 -9.59 -19.95
C LEU A 123 5.32 -8.70 -21.09
N SER A 124 6.42 -7.99 -20.90
CA SER A 124 7.03 -7.11 -21.91
C SER A 124 8.12 -7.82 -22.69
N ASN A 125 8.18 -7.58 -24.00
CA ASN A 125 9.26 -8.13 -24.83
C ASN A 125 10.62 -7.42 -24.61
N GLY A 126 10.63 -6.28 -23.91
CA GLY A 126 11.84 -5.51 -23.62
C GLY A 126 12.53 -5.89 -22.30
N TRP A 127 11.81 -6.56 -21.41
CA TRP A 127 12.25 -6.95 -20.06
C TRP A 127 11.83 -8.37 -19.76
N GLY A 128 11.85 -8.78 -18.51
CA GLY A 128 11.38 -10.08 -18.04
C GLY A 128 11.26 -10.06 -16.52
N PHE A 129 10.46 -10.95 -15.95
CA PHE A 129 10.29 -11.08 -14.52
C PHE A 129 11.61 -11.51 -13.86
N SER A 130 12.12 -10.71 -12.92
CA SER A 130 13.33 -11.02 -12.15
C SER A 130 12.99 -11.30 -10.69
N TRP A 131 13.43 -12.46 -10.19
CA TRP A 131 13.33 -12.75 -8.75
C TRP A 131 14.30 -11.91 -7.91
N GLY A 132 15.31 -11.34 -8.54
CA GLY A 132 16.30 -10.51 -7.87
C GLY A 132 15.80 -9.12 -7.51
N ASP A 133 14.66 -8.70 -8.06
CA ASP A 133 14.11 -7.35 -7.96
C ASP A 133 12.89 -7.28 -7.02
N ILE A 134 12.47 -8.41 -6.49
CA ILE A 134 11.48 -8.53 -5.42
C ILE A 134 12.17 -8.80 -4.09
#